data_148b20478fa189488d00b7c62dfed9b0
#
_entry.id   148b20478fa189488d00b7c62dfed9b0
#
_cell.length_a   1.000
_cell.length_b   1.000
_cell.length_c   1.000
_cell.angle_alpha   90.00
_cell.angle_beta   90.00
_cell.angle_gamma   90.00
#
_symmetry.space_group_name_H-M   'P 1'
#
loop_
_entity.id
_entity.type
_entity.pdbx_description
1 polymer ?
#
loop_
_entity_poly.entity_id
_entity_poly.type
_entity_poly.pdbx_seq_one_letter_code
_entity_poly.pdbx_strand_id
1 'polypeptide(L)'
;MADRFGHAAHKHEHIVSKGRAAMARFGFEPITTPILEYSSVFERTLGADSDVVGKELYKFLDSSQQWMTMRPEGTAGVARAVISNRLDTQLPLKLFYVGPMFRHERPQKGRLRQFDQFGVEIIGVSHPAADVECIDSAWEFVNLFSMEGKMQVNINTLGDAESRTAYRRALAEYFSMHRSKLSEDSQRRLLSNPLRILDSKDENDILVNQNAPVYTDYLSTASLRHFDFVRRGIDDLGIPYVLNSKLVRGLDYYQHTVWEITCVSDLLGRSQATILAGGRYDGLSSALGGPTSLSGIGWAAGIDRLSMLVPDSQIPYPDQPTPVLIVPDRNPDSQRVVSENLYSYAVKVASCIRKTSKAGAYVHYGTASSNCKNYPQLGKQLSSVLSKTQQPRKVVVVGSNEMSQNSVVIRDTATQSQLLVNIDDCQQHFNE
;
A
#
# COMPACT_ATOMS: atom_id res chain seq x y z
N MET A 1 3.41 11.12 -10.48
CA MET A 1 2.80 9.82 -10.83
C MET A 1 3.90 8.95 -11.41
N ALA A 2 3.92 7.69 -11.10
CA ALA A 2 4.92 6.75 -11.61
C ALA A 2 4.22 5.46 -12.04
N ASP A 3 4.64 4.91 -13.18
CA ASP A 3 4.17 3.62 -13.65
C ASP A 3 4.90 2.51 -12.89
N ARG A 4 4.21 1.41 -12.60
CA ARG A 4 4.81 0.20 -12.02
C ARG A 4 4.70 -0.92 -13.04
N PHE A 5 5.80 -1.55 -13.36
CA PHE A 5 5.85 -2.71 -14.26
C PHE A 5 6.99 -3.66 -13.86
N GLY A 6 6.95 -4.90 -14.38
CA GLY A 6 7.96 -5.91 -14.11
C GLY A 6 8.16 -6.15 -12.61
N HIS A 7 9.40 -6.13 -12.13
CA HIS A 7 9.75 -6.41 -10.75
C HIS A 7 9.04 -5.49 -9.73
N ALA A 8 8.92 -4.20 -10.03
CA ALA A 8 8.24 -3.25 -9.14
C ALA A 8 6.76 -3.58 -8.96
N ALA A 9 6.08 -4.07 -10.02
CA ALA A 9 4.70 -4.52 -9.93
C ALA A 9 4.58 -5.80 -9.10
N HIS A 10 5.45 -6.80 -9.32
CA HIS A 10 5.49 -8.03 -8.52
C HIS A 10 5.74 -7.76 -7.04
N LYS A 11 6.64 -6.84 -6.74
CA LYS A 11 6.94 -6.42 -5.36
C LYS A 11 5.73 -5.81 -4.67
N HIS A 12 5.03 -4.92 -5.37
CA HIS A 12 3.78 -4.33 -4.88
C HIS A 12 2.73 -5.41 -4.59
N GLU A 13 2.46 -6.29 -5.54
CA GLU A 13 1.51 -7.39 -5.39
C GLU A 13 1.88 -8.33 -4.25
N HIS A 14 3.17 -8.63 -4.07
CA HIS A 14 3.65 -9.46 -2.97
C HIS A 14 3.35 -8.83 -1.61
N ILE A 15 3.64 -7.53 -1.44
CA ILE A 15 3.35 -6.79 -0.21
C ILE A 15 1.84 -6.82 0.09
N VAL A 16 1.02 -6.53 -0.91
CA VAL A 16 -0.44 -6.54 -0.79
C VAL A 16 -0.97 -7.92 -0.43
N SER A 17 -0.52 -8.96 -1.13
CA SER A 17 -0.97 -10.34 -0.91
C SER A 17 -0.62 -10.85 0.49
N LYS A 18 0.62 -10.62 0.95
CA LYS A 18 1.03 -10.98 2.32
C LYS A 18 0.23 -10.20 3.36
N GLY A 19 0.02 -8.91 3.14
CA GLY A 19 -0.79 -8.08 4.05
C GLY A 19 -2.22 -8.59 4.16
N ARG A 20 -2.88 -8.91 3.04
CA ARG A 20 -4.23 -9.49 3.02
C ARG A 20 -4.30 -10.80 3.82
N ALA A 21 -3.34 -11.70 3.59
CA ALA A 21 -3.28 -12.98 4.29
C ALA A 21 -3.07 -12.79 5.81
N ALA A 22 -2.25 -11.83 6.22
CA ALA A 22 -2.03 -11.52 7.63
C ALA A 22 -3.30 -10.93 8.26
N MET A 23 -3.92 -9.94 7.65
CA MET A 23 -5.13 -9.30 8.20
C MET A 23 -6.32 -10.26 8.29
N ALA A 24 -6.43 -11.22 7.37
CA ALA A 24 -7.44 -12.27 7.46
C ALA A 24 -7.29 -13.11 8.75
N ARG A 25 -6.07 -13.33 9.26
CA ARG A 25 -5.82 -14.03 10.54
C ARG A 25 -6.31 -13.23 11.76
N PHE A 26 -6.39 -11.90 11.66
CA PHE A 26 -6.99 -11.04 12.66
C PHE A 26 -8.51 -10.90 12.52
N GLY A 27 -9.10 -11.56 11.53
CA GLY A 27 -10.53 -11.48 11.25
C GLY A 27 -10.96 -10.22 10.50
N PHE A 28 -10.04 -9.51 9.84
CA PHE A 28 -10.40 -8.39 8.99
C PHE A 28 -10.94 -8.86 7.64
N GLU A 29 -12.04 -8.25 7.21
CA GLU A 29 -12.66 -8.46 5.92
C GLU A 29 -12.33 -7.32 4.93
N PRO A 30 -12.27 -7.61 3.62
CA PRO A 30 -11.96 -6.60 2.63
C PRO A 30 -13.12 -5.62 2.43
N ILE A 31 -12.80 -4.33 2.32
CA ILE A 31 -13.72 -3.29 1.86
C ILE A 31 -13.08 -2.51 0.71
N THR A 32 -13.88 -2.14 -0.28
CA THR A 32 -13.48 -1.22 -1.35
C THR A 32 -14.41 -0.02 -1.36
N THR A 33 -13.85 1.17 -1.24
CA THR A 33 -14.57 2.44 -1.33
C THR A 33 -14.25 3.14 -2.66
N PRO A 34 -15.14 4.00 -3.18
CA PRO A 34 -14.87 4.77 -4.39
C PRO A 34 -13.59 5.61 -4.30
N ILE A 35 -12.94 5.82 -5.45
CA ILE A 35 -11.80 6.75 -5.56
C ILE A 35 -12.29 8.20 -5.52
N LEU A 36 -13.43 8.46 -6.19
CA LEU A 36 -14.09 9.77 -6.18
C LEU A 36 -15.13 9.79 -5.07
N GLU A 37 -15.11 10.84 -4.27
CA GLU A 37 -16.02 11.03 -3.15
C GLU A 37 -16.48 12.49 -3.08
N TYR A 38 -17.59 12.77 -2.43
CA TYR A 38 -17.99 14.14 -2.13
C TYR A 38 -16.95 14.83 -1.27
N SER A 39 -16.55 16.04 -1.64
CA SER A 39 -15.52 16.80 -0.89
C SER A 39 -15.90 16.99 0.59
N SER A 40 -17.21 17.10 0.88
CA SER A 40 -17.72 17.24 2.22
C SER A 40 -17.37 16.08 3.16
N VAL A 41 -17.12 14.88 2.63
CA VAL A 41 -16.66 13.72 3.43
C VAL A 41 -15.33 14.03 4.09
N PHE A 42 -14.39 14.56 3.34
CA PHE A 42 -13.05 14.86 3.84
C PHE A 42 -12.97 16.21 4.55
N GLU A 43 -13.69 17.22 4.09
CA GLU A 43 -13.72 18.55 4.71
C GLU A 43 -14.27 18.51 6.14
N ARG A 44 -15.31 17.72 6.38
CA ARG A 44 -15.91 17.55 7.71
C ARG A 44 -15.05 16.72 8.67
N THR A 45 -14.27 15.78 8.14
CA THR A 45 -13.55 14.81 8.96
C THR A 45 -12.09 15.20 9.22
N LEU A 46 -11.40 15.73 8.21
CA LEU A 46 -9.96 16.01 8.31
C LEU A 46 -9.64 17.37 8.96
N GLY A 47 -10.66 18.22 9.16
CA GLY A 47 -10.51 19.57 9.66
C GLY A 47 -10.19 20.58 8.55
N ALA A 48 -10.93 21.71 8.53
CA ALA A 48 -10.78 22.75 7.51
C ALA A 48 -9.36 23.35 7.47
N ASP A 49 -8.69 23.42 8.62
CA ASP A 49 -7.33 23.95 8.76
C ASP A 49 -6.23 22.90 8.52
N SER A 50 -6.60 21.67 8.16
CA SER A 50 -5.61 20.64 7.86
C SER A 50 -4.89 20.96 6.53
N ASP A 51 -3.58 20.69 6.47
CA ASP A 51 -2.82 20.87 5.22
C ASP A 51 -3.44 20.03 4.09
N VAL A 52 -3.99 18.85 4.42
CA VAL A 52 -4.67 17.99 3.46
C VAL A 52 -5.87 18.68 2.82
N VAL A 53 -6.78 19.26 3.63
CA VAL A 53 -7.96 19.96 3.12
C VAL A 53 -7.60 21.28 2.49
N GLY A 54 -6.71 22.06 3.10
CA GLY A 54 -6.38 23.41 2.67
C GLY A 54 -5.53 23.48 1.38
N LYS A 55 -4.67 22.47 1.12
CA LYS A 55 -3.64 22.58 0.06
C LYS A 55 -3.46 21.31 -0.79
N GLU A 56 -3.87 20.13 -0.29
CA GLU A 56 -3.46 18.86 -0.89
C GLU A 56 -4.59 18.09 -1.58
N LEU A 57 -5.86 18.51 -1.46
CA LEU A 57 -6.97 17.87 -2.12
C LEU A 57 -6.97 18.11 -3.63
N TYR A 58 -7.19 17.04 -4.40
CA TYR A 58 -7.59 17.13 -5.80
C TYR A 58 -9.12 17.28 -5.87
N LYS A 59 -9.58 18.53 -5.90
CA LYS A 59 -10.99 18.90 -5.82
C LYS A 59 -11.46 19.52 -7.14
N PHE A 60 -12.65 19.15 -7.61
CA PHE A 60 -13.26 19.63 -8.83
C PHE A 60 -14.79 19.58 -8.76
N LEU A 61 -15.45 20.33 -9.62
CA LEU A 61 -16.90 20.28 -9.79
C LEU A 61 -17.27 19.22 -10.82
N ASP A 62 -18.26 18.40 -10.50
CA ASP A 62 -18.87 17.49 -11.48
C ASP A 62 -19.87 18.23 -12.40
N SER A 63 -20.48 17.52 -13.35
CA SER A 63 -21.49 18.07 -14.26
C SER A 63 -22.73 18.58 -13.54
N SER A 64 -23.02 18.10 -12.34
CA SER A 64 -24.15 18.53 -11.48
C SER A 64 -23.77 19.67 -10.52
N GLN A 65 -22.62 20.31 -10.72
CA GLN A 65 -22.06 21.37 -9.88
C GLN A 65 -21.84 20.94 -8.42
N GLN A 66 -21.56 19.66 -8.19
CA GLN A 66 -21.21 19.15 -6.87
C GLN A 66 -19.69 19.05 -6.72
N TRP A 67 -19.19 19.46 -5.55
CA TRP A 67 -17.76 19.36 -5.26
C TRP A 67 -17.37 17.90 -4.98
N MET A 68 -16.57 17.37 -5.88
CA MET A 68 -15.97 16.04 -5.78
C MET A 68 -14.48 16.16 -5.47
N THR A 69 -13.93 15.12 -4.86
CA THR A 69 -12.50 15.01 -4.63
C THR A 69 -11.99 13.59 -4.85
N MET A 70 -10.76 13.45 -5.26
CA MET A 70 -10.06 12.16 -5.20
C MET A 70 -9.65 11.90 -3.76
N ARG A 71 -9.93 10.71 -3.23
CA ARG A 71 -9.70 10.36 -1.83
C ARG A 71 -8.24 10.57 -1.41
N PRO A 72 -7.95 11.37 -0.38
CA PRO A 72 -6.59 11.58 0.13
C PRO A 72 -6.14 10.51 1.12
N GLU A 73 -7.09 9.72 1.67
CA GLU A 73 -6.91 8.65 2.65
C GLU A 73 -8.14 7.72 2.64
N GLY A 74 -8.08 6.58 3.35
CA GLY A 74 -9.14 5.58 3.29
C GLY A 74 -10.17 5.64 4.43
N THR A 75 -9.78 6.07 5.63
CA THR A 75 -10.57 5.98 6.86
C THR A 75 -11.92 6.68 6.75
N ALA A 76 -11.95 7.93 6.27
CA ALA A 76 -13.20 8.69 6.12
C ALA A 76 -14.15 8.03 5.09
N GLY A 77 -13.60 7.49 4.01
CA GLY A 77 -14.37 6.72 3.02
C GLY A 77 -14.98 5.45 3.61
N VAL A 78 -14.24 4.72 4.45
CA VAL A 78 -14.74 3.53 5.16
C VAL A 78 -15.82 3.93 6.17
N ALA A 79 -15.59 4.95 7.00
CA ALA A 79 -16.59 5.43 7.96
C ALA A 79 -17.89 5.86 7.27
N ARG A 80 -17.79 6.61 6.16
CA ARG A 80 -18.93 6.99 5.33
C ARG A 80 -19.66 5.74 4.79
N ALA A 81 -18.91 4.73 4.31
CA ALA A 81 -19.51 3.50 3.78
C ALA A 81 -20.28 2.72 4.87
N VAL A 82 -19.74 2.65 6.10
CA VAL A 82 -20.42 2.02 7.24
C VAL A 82 -21.76 2.70 7.52
N ILE A 83 -21.78 4.03 7.55
CA ILE A 83 -23.00 4.81 7.79
C ILE A 83 -23.99 4.66 6.64
N SER A 84 -23.54 4.88 5.40
CA SER A 84 -24.41 4.90 4.21
C SER A 84 -25.04 3.56 3.90
N ASN A 85 -24.38 2.45 4.25
CA ASN A 85 -24.91 1.10 4.03
C ASN A 85 -25.50 0.47 5.30
N ARG A 86 -25.62 1.25 6.40
CA ARG A 86 -26.16 0.80 7.68
C ARG A 86 -25.44 -0.43 8.25
N LEU A 87 -24.12 -0.52 8.03
CA LEU A 87 -23.29 -1.59 8.56
C LEU A 87 -23.09 -1.45 10.08
N ASP A 88 -23.43 -0.28 10.64
CA ASP A 88 -23.49 -0.01 12.08
C ASP A 88 -24.47 -0.93 12.83
N THR A 89 -25.32 -1.67 12.14
CA THR A 89 -26.17 -2.73 12.72
C THR A 89 -25.43 -4.07 12.92
N GLN A 90 -24.22 -4.22 12.40
CA GLN A 90 -23.44 -5.46 12.40
C GLN A 90 -22.15 -5.36 13.21
N LEU A 91 -22.07 -4.39 14.12
CA LEU A 91 -20.88 -4.17 14.94
C LEU A 91 -20.56 -5.36 15.86
N PRO A 92 -19.27 -5.59 16.15
CA PRO A 92 -18.10 -4.84 15.69
C PRO A 92 -17.68 -5.23 14.28
N LEU A 93 -17.12 -4.27 13.52
CA LEU A 93 -16.58 -4.49 12.20
C LEU A 93 -15.06 -4.41 12.23
N LYS A 94 -14.39 -5.34 11.54
CA LYS A 94 -12.96 -5.31 11.25
C LYS A 94 -12.79 -5.30 9.74
N LEU A 95 -12.32 -4.20 9.19
CA LEU A 95 -12.25 -3.98 7.75
C LEU A 95 -10.83 -3.63 7.33
N PHE A 96 -10.37 -4.14 6.18
CA PHE A 96 -9.15 -3.68 5.56
C PHE A 96 -9.39 -3.20 4.13
N TYR A 97 -8.62 -2.23 3.69
CA TYR A 97 -8.65 -1.72 2.32
C TYR A 97 -7.25 -1.63 1.72
N VAL A 98 -7.19 -1.70 0.39
CA VAL A 98 -5.98 -1.46 -0.38
C VAL A 98 -6.34 -0.63 -1.61
N GLY A 99 -5.57 0.38 -1.90
CA GLY A 99 -5.76 1.13 -3.13
C GLY A 99 -5.12 2.50 -3.17
N PRO A 100 -5.28 3.20 -4.31
CA PRO A 100 -4.66 4.48 -4.54
C PRO A 100 -5.31 5.60 -3.72
N MET A 101 -4.44 6.49 -3.21
CA MET A 101 -4.77 7.75 -2.56
C MET A 101 -4.10 8.89 -3.31
N PHE A 102 -4.63 10.11 -3.16
CA PHE A 102 -4.24 11.25 -3.98
C PHE A 102 -4.01 12.49 -3.10
N ARG A 103 -2.78 13.03 -3.12
CA ARG A 103 -2.43 14.26 -2.41
C ARG A 103 -1.56 15.14 -3.28
N HIS A 104 -1.89 16.41 -3.39
CA HIS A 104 -1.11 17.41 -4.14
C HIS A 104 0.10 17.87 -3.30
N GLU A 105 0.91 16.92 -2.86
CA GLU A 105 2.16 17.21 -2.13
C GLU A 105 3.30 17.56 -3.10
N ARG A 106 4.35 18.22 -2.56
CA ARG A 106 5.62 18.35 -3.29
C ARG A 106 6.24 16.97 -3.44
N PRO A 107 6.54 16.52 -4.67
CA PRO A 107 7.14 15.21 -4.89
C PRO A 107 8.48 15.09 -4.15
N GLN A 108 8.63 14.03 -3.39
CA GLN A 108 9.85 13.68 -2.69
C GLN A 108 10.04 12.16 -2.75
N LYS A 109 11.23 11.67 -2.37
CA LYS A 109 11.48 10.22 -2.29
C LYS A 109 10.49 9.56 -1.34
N GLY A 110 9.70 8.60 -1.82
CA GLY A 110 8.62 7.97 -1.05
C GLY A 110 7.37 8.81 -0.80
N ARG A 111 7.24 10.00 -1.43
CA ARG A 111 6.01 10.82 -1.47
C ARG A 111 5.59 11.08 -2.90
N LEU A 112 4.54 10.43 -3.31
CA LEU A 112 3.94 10.55 -4.63
C LEU A 112 2.59 11.26 -4.52
N ARG A 113 2.17 11.91 -5.60
CA ARG A 113 0.84 12.52 -5.68
C ARG A 113 -0.29 11.50 -5.79
N GLN A 114 -0.01 10.36 -6.41
CA GLN A 114 -0.79 9.15 -6.34
C GLN A 114 0.10 8.08 -5.70
N PHE A 115 -0.37 7.47 -4.63
CA PHE A 115 0.33 6.43 -3.86
C PHE A 115 -0.67 5.41 -3.34
N ASP A 116 -0.22 4.18 -3.09
CA ASP A 116 -1.11 3.16 -2.56
C ASP A 116 -0.98 3.03 -1.04
N GLN A 117 -2.13 2.90 -0.39
CA GLN A 117 -2.22 2.56 1.03
C GLN A 117 -2.78 1.16 1.22
N PHE A 118 -2.25 0.49 2.23
CA PHE A 118 -2.90 -0.62 2.92
C PHE A 118 -3.38 -0.09 4.27
N GLY A 119 -4.67 -0.23 4.59
CA GLY A 119 -5.19 0.23 5.87
C GLY A 119 -6.18 -0.74 6.48
N VAL A 120 -6.36 -0.66 7.80
CA VAL A 120 -7.36 -1.42 8.56
C VAL A 120 -8.14 -0.49 9.47
N GLU A 121 -9.39 -0.87 9.75
CA GLU A 121 -10.29 -0.14 10.63
C GLU A 121 -11.04 -1.15 11.53
N ILE A 122 -11.03 -0.93 12.84
CA ILE A 122 -11.90 -1.62 13.82
C ILE A 122 -12.97 -0.61 14.23
N ILE A 123 -14.23 -0.91 13.95
CA ILE A 123 -15.34 0.01 14.16
C ILE A 123 -16.35 -0.60 15.13
N GLY A 124 -16.86 0.22 16.07
CA GLY A 124 -17.86 -0.17 17.04
C GLY A 124 -17.32 -0.68 18.37
N VAL A 125 -16.00 -0.54 18.65
CA VAL A 125 -15.38 -0.96 19.90
C VAL A 125 -14.73 0.24 20.61
N SER A 126 -15.31 0.67 21.72
CA SER A 126 -14.78 1.75 22.56
C SER A 126 -13.73 1.28 23.57
N HIS A 127 -13.70 -0.02 23.87
CA HIS A 127 -12.75 -0.58 24.84
C HIS A 127 -11.31 -0.52 24.34
N PRO A 128 -10.31 -0.13 25.19
CA PRO A 128 -8.91 0.03 24.77
C PRO A 128 -8.22 -1.28 24.32
N ALA A 129 -8.83 -2.44 24.50
CA ALA A 129 -8.34 -3.68 23.92
C ALA A 129 -8.30 -3.65 22.39
N ALA A 130 -9.22 -2.90 21.76
CA ALA A 130 -9.19 -2.71 20.32
C ALA A 130 -7.96 -1.90 19.87
N ASP A 131 -7.48 -0.96 20.71
CA ASP A 131 -6.25 -0.22 20.44
C ASP A 131 -5.04 -1.15 20.45
N VAL A 132 -4.97 -2.03 21.46
CA VAL A 132 -3.90 -3.04 21.57
C VAL A 132 -3.90 -3.96 20.36
N GLU A 133 -5.05 -4.54 20.00
CA GLU A 133 -5.18 -5.43 18.85
C GLU A 133 -4.84 -4.72 17.53
N CYS A 134 -5.25 -3.46 17.39
CA CYS A 134 -4.96 -2.67 16.21
C CYS A 134 -3.45 -2.38 16.07
N ILE A 135 -2.76 -2.08 17.19
CA ILE A 135 -1.30 -1.91 17.21
C ILE A 135 -0.58 -3.24 16.93
N ASP A 136 -1.07 -4.35 17.49
CA ASP A 136 -0.55 -5.69 17.24
C ASP A 136 -0.65 -6.06 15.75
N SER A 137 -1.80 -5.81 15.14
CA SER A 137 -1.98 -6.04 13.70
C SER A 137 -1.03 -5.18 12.84
N ALA A 138 -0.74 -3.94 13.27
CA ALA A 138 0.21 -3.06 12.60
C ALA A 138 1.65 -3.58 12.75
N TRP A 139 2.02 -4.04 13.95
CA TRP A 139 3.33 -4.61 14.25
C TRP A 139 3.56 -5.91 13.47
N GLU A 140 2.58 -6.81 13.48
CA GLU A 140 2.62 -8.04 12.68
C GLU A 140 2.76 -7.72 11.18
N PHE A 141 1.99 -6.76 10.66
CA PHE A 141 2.04 -6.36 9.25
C PHE A 141 3.45 -5.91 8.82
N VAL A 142 4.12 -5.06 9.60
CA VAL A 142 5.47 -4.60 9.24
C VAL A 142 6.52 -5.69 9.39
N ASN A 143 6.34 -6.63 10.33
CA ASN A 143 7.23 -7.77 10.55
C ASN A 143 7.09 -8.89 9.51
N LEU A 144 6.06 -8.87 8.65
CA LEU A 144 5.98 -9.77 7.49
C LEU A 144 7.17 -9.61 6.53
N PHE A 145 7.85 -8.48 6.61
CA PHE A 145 8.92 -8.09 5.69
C PHE A 145 10.18 -7.81 6.50
N SER A 146 11.28 -8.50 6.17
CA SER A 146 12.59 -8.18 6.77
C SER A 146 13.13 -6.90 6.13
N MET A 147 12.57 -5.76 6.53
CA MET A 147 12.91 -4.46 5.96
C MET A 147 14.32 -4.01 6.34
N GLU A 148 14.95 -3.28 5.42
CA GLU A 148 16.23 -2.64 5.69
C GLU A 148 16.02 -1.38 6.55
N GLY A 149 16.56 -1.40 7.77
CA GLY A 149 16.49 -0.29 8.70
C GLY A 149 15.99 -0.68 10.08
N LYS A 150 16.11 0.27 11.03
CA LYS A 150 15.63 0.08 12.40
C LYS A 150 14.22 0.58 12.54
N MET A 151 13.30 -0.33 12.83
CA MET A 151 11.89 0.02 13.12
C MET A 151 11.71 0.43 14.57
N GLN A 152 10.82 1.38 14.79
CA GLN A 152 10.43 1.87 16.12
C GLN A 152 8.96 2.25 16.14
N VAL A 153 8.23 1.74 17.12
CA VAL A 153 6.86 2.19 17.42
C VAL A 153 6.94 3.42 18.33
N ASN A 154 6.37 4.52 17.89
CA ASN A 154 6.18 5.71 18.72
C ASN A 154 4.70 5.79 19.07
N ILE A 155 4.37 5.94 20.34
CA ILE A 155 2.99 6.00 20.84
C ILE A 155 2.77 7.24 21.70
N ASN A 156 1.57 7.79 21.62
CA ASN A 156 1.08 8.87 22.47
C ASN A 156 -0.43 8.72 22.71
N THR A 157 -0.99 9.58 23.55
CA THR A 157 -2.44 9.75 23.69
C THR A 157 -2.81 11.21 23.52
N LEU A 158 -3.94 11.45 22.85
CA LEU A 158 -4.56 12.76 22.71
C LEU A 158 -5.76 12.93 23.67
N GLY A 159 -5.99 11.95 24.54
CA GLY A 159 -7.10 11.94 25.48
C GLY A 159 -8.49 12.09 24.82
N ASP A 160 -9.47 12.30 25.66
CA ASP A 160 -10.85 12.61 25.27
C ASP A 160 -11.04 14.09 24.88
N ALA A 161 -12.28 14.49 24.60
CA ALA A 161 -12.62 15.86 24.22
C ALA A 161 -12.32 16.88 25.33
N GLU A 162 -12.48 16.49 26.59
CA GLU A 162 -12.18 17.33 27.77
C GLU A 162 -10.66 17.57 27.84
N SER A 163 -9.86 16.50 27.82
CA SER A 163 -8.40 16.56 27.79
C SER A 163 -7.87 17.41 26.65
N ARG A 164 -8.42 17.22 25.44
CA ARG A 164 -8.03 18.02 24.27
C ARG A 164 -8.32 19.50 24.44
N THR A 165 -9.47 19.84 24.99
CA THR A 165 -9.87 21.23 25.21
C THR A 165 -8.94 21.90 26.24
N ALA A 166 -8.66 21.22 27.36
CA ALA A 166 -7.76 21.70 28.38
C ALA A 166 -6.33 21.92 27.83
N TYR A 167 -5.80 20.92 27.12
CA TYR A 167 -4.46 21.02 26.56
C TYR A 167 -4.34 22.09 25.47
N ARG A 168 -5.35 22.17 24.58
CA ARG A 168 -5.39 23.19 23.53
C ARG A 168 -5.35 24.60 24.11
N ARG A 169 -6.06 24.81 25.20
CA ARG A 169 -6.04 26.09 25.92
C ARG A 169 -4.65 26.38 26.49
N ALA A 170 -4.03 25.42 27.17
CA ALA A 170 -2.69 25.57 27.73
C ALA A 170 -1.63 25.86 26.66
N LEU A 171 -1.71 25.17 25.51
CA LEU A 171 -0.83 25.44 24.36
C LEU A 171 -1.05 26.83 23.76
N ALA A 172 -2.31 27.27 23.63
CA ALA A 172 -2.62 28.58 23.10
C ALA A 172 -2.07 29.68 24.02
N GLU A 173 -2.21 29.54 25.34
CA GLU A 173 -1.64 30.45 26.34
C GLU A 173 -0.10 30.47 26.26
N TYR A 174 0.54 29.29 26.21
CA TYR A 174 2.00 29.17 26.12
C TYR A 174 2.55 29.78 24.83
N PHE A 175 2.00 29.42 23.67
CA PHE A 175 2.48 29.95 22.40
C PHE A 175 2.17 31.44 22.22
N SER A 176 1.10 31.96 22.82
CA SER A 176 0.83 33.39 22.81
C SER A 176 1.94 34.20 23.50
N MET A 177 2.47 33.69 24.60
CA MET A 177 3.63 34.32 25.30
C MET A 177 4.92 34.26 24.45
N HIS A 178 5.03 33.29 23.54
CA HIS A 178 6.21 33.09 22.68
C HIS A 178 5.98 33.49 21.22
N ARG A 179 4.87 34.21 20.93
CA ARG A 179 4.43 34.51 19.56
C ARG A 179 5.50 35.11 18.64
N SER A 180 6.33 36.05 19.19
CA SER A 180 7.40 36.71 18.45
C SER A 180 8.53 35.77 18.01
N LYS A 181 8.63 34.58 18.62
CA LYS A 181 9.64 33.55 18.30
C LYS A 181 9.13 32.49 17.35
N LEU A 182 7.82 32.46 17.07
CA LEU A 182 7.21 31.49 16.19
C LEU A 182 7.35 31.89 14.72
N SER A 183 7.48 30.89 13.85
CA SER A 183 7.40 31.09 12.40
C SER A 183 6.04 31.68 11.98
N GLU A 184 5.98 32.35 10.82
CA GLU A 184 4.71 32.90 10.31
C GLU A 184 3.60 31.86 10.19
N ASP A 185 3.96 30.63 9.79
CA ASP A 185 3.03 29.51 9.68
C ASP A 185 2.49 29.13 11.07
N SER A 186 3.36 29.05 12.08
CA SER A 186 2.98 28.75 13.45
C SER A 186 2.18 29.85 14.11
N GLN A 187 2.43 31.13 13.79
CA GLN A 187 1.59 32.24 14.22
C GLN A 187 0.17 32.16 13.67
N ARG A 188 -0.01 31.69 12.42
CA ARG A 188 -1.35 31.42 11.86
C ARG A 188 -2.02 30.24 12.54
N ARG A 189 -1.27 29.15 12.77
CA ARG A 189 -1.74 27.93 13.46
C ARG A 189 -2.13 28.19 14.92
N LEU A 190 -1.51 29.16 15.58
CA LEU A 190 -1.88 29.56 16.94
C LEU A 190 -3.35 29.96 17.07
N LEU A 191 -3.90 30.59 16.04
CA LEU A 191 -5.30 31.04 16.02
C LEU A 191 -6.27 29.92 15.66
N SER A 192 -5.87 28.96 14.85
CA SER A 192 -6.73 27.90 14.32
C SER A 192 -6.53 26.57 15.06
N ASN A 193 -5.30 26.07 15.10
CA ASN A 193 -4.98 24.78 15.73
C ASN A 193 -3.57 24.76 16.34
N PRO A 194 -3.39 25.20 17.59
CA PRO A 194 -2.09 25.28 18.26
C PRO A 194 -1.38 23.92 18.42
N LEU A 195 -2.12 22.80 18.41
CA LEU A 195 -1.52 21.45 18.43
C LEU A 195 -0.57 21.20 17.26
N ARG A 196 -0.83 21.82 16.10
CA ARG A 196 0.02 21.67 14.91
C ARG A 196 1.35 22.41 14.97
N ILE A 197 1.52 23.31 15.94
CA ILE A 197 2.80 23.97 16.19
C ILE A 197 3.82 22.95 16.73
N LEU A 198 3.35 21.95 17.48
CA LEU A 198 4.20 20.88 18.01
C LEU A 198 4.88 20.03 16.93
N ASP A 199 4.25 19.91 15.75
CA ASP A 199 4.78 19.15 14.58
C ASP A 199 5.55 20.04 13.60
N SER A 200 5.82 21.30 13.97
CA SER A 200 6.58 22.21 13.12
C SER A 200 8.02 21.72 12.94
N LYS A 201 8.54 21.91 11.72
CA LYS A 201 9.92 21.60 11.34
C LYS A 201 10.80 22.85 11.29
N ASP A 202 10.23 24.02 11.56
CA ASP A 202 10.97 25.26 11.66
C ASP A 202 11.87 25.24 12.92
N GLU A 203 13.10 25.65 12.79
CA GLU A 203 14.11 25.59 13.87
C GLU A 203 13.69 26.41 15.08
N ASN A 204 13.08 27.59 14.88
CA ASN A 204 12.63 28.44 15.98
C ASN A 204 11.44 27.80 16.71
N ASP A 205 10.49 27.23 15.94
CA ASP A 205 9.34 26.53 16.52
C ASP A 205 9.80 25.30 17.32
N ILE A 206 10.79 24.55 16.83
CA ILE A 206 11.39 23.39 17.54
C ILE A 206 11.97 23.83 18.88
N LEU A 207 12.68 24.97 18.92
CA LEU A 207 13.23 25.51 20.16
C LEU A 207 12.12 25.90 21.16
N VAL A 208 11.08 26.57 20.68
CA VAL A 208 9.92 26.92 21.53
C VAL A 208 9.23 25.65 22.02
N ASN A 209 9.04 24.63 21.18
CA ASN A 209 8.38 23.37 21.51
C ASN A 209 9.11 22.54 22.57
N GLN A 210 10.40 22.79 22.83
CA GLN A 210 11.14 22.06 23.88
C GLN A 210 10.53 22.23 25.28
N ASN A 211 9.96 23.40 25.58
CA ASN A 211 9.38 23.74 26.87
C ASN A 211 7.85 23.88 26.81
N ALA A 212 7.21 23.39 25.75
CA ALA A 212 5.76 23.41 25.65
C ALA A 212 5.12 22.50 26.70
N PRO A 213 3.91 22.83 27.18
CA PRO A 213 3.16 21.96 28.08
C PRO A 213 3.09 20.53 27.59
N VAL A 214 3.16 19.57 28.49
CA VAL A 214 3.10 18.12 28.13
C VAL A 214 1.66 17.66 28.21
N TYR A 215 1.22 16.87 27.23
CA TYR A 215 -0.17 16.45 27.11
C TYR A 215 -0.67 15.65 28.32
N THR A 216 0.19 14.81 28.89
CA THR A 216 -0.14 13.95 30.05
C THR A 216 -0.67 14.71 31.25
N ASP A 217 -0.29 15.99 31.44
CA ASP A 217 -0.69 16.82 32.58
C ASP A 217 -2.15 17.30 32.47
N TYR A 218 -2.76 17.14 31.30
CA TYR A 218 -4.11 17.59 30.97
C TYR A 218 -5.09 16.45 30.73
N LEU A 219 -4.64 15.19 30.91
CA LEU A 219 -5.48 14.03 30.68
C LEU A 219 -6.52 13.87 31.81
N SER A 220 -7.77 13.58 31.41
CA SER A 220 -8.79 13.13 32.36
C SER A 220 -8.41 11.78 32.98
N THR A 221 -8.96 11.47 34.15
CA THR A 221 -8.74 10.16 34.80
C THR A 221 -9.15 9.00 33.89
N ALA A 222 -10.20 9.17 33.07
CA ALA A 222 -10.64 8.15 32.11
C ALA A 222 -9.60 7.96 31.01
N SER A 223 -9.07 9.04 30.45
CA SER A 223 -8.03 9.02 29.43
C SER A 223 -6.72 8.40 29.92
N LEU A 224 -6.34 8.69 31.16
CA LEU A 224 -5.17 8.05 31.80
C LEU A 224 -5.36 6.54 31.91
N ARG A 225 -6.52 6.08 32.42
CA ARG A 225 -6.82 4.64 32.53
C ARG A 225 -6.83 3.94 31.17
N HIS A 226 -7.39 4.59 30.15
CA HIS A 226 -7.41 4.09 28.79
C HIS A 226 -5.97 3.87 28.28
N PHE A 227 -5.13 4.89 28.39
CA PHE A 227 -3.76 4.83 27.90
C PHE A 227 -2.89 3.84 28.70
N ASP A 228 -3.07 3.75 30.02
CA ASP A 228 -2.39 2.76 30.85
C ASP A 228 -2.78 1.33 30.47
N PHE A 229 -4.04 1.08 30.12
CA PHE A 229 -4.47 -0.23 29.60
C PHE A 229 -3.74 -0.56 28.30
N VAL A 230 -3.70 0.38 27.35
CA VAL A 230 -3.03 0.19 26.05
C VAL A 230 -1.55 -0.12 26.25
N ARG A 231 -0.85 0.65 27.09
CA ARG A 231 0.58 0.44 27.36
C ARG A 231 0.84 -0.96 27.92
N ARG A 232 0.11 -1.36 28.95
CA ARG A 232 0.24 -2.71 29.54
C ARG A 232 -0.02 -3.79 28.52
N GLY A 233 -1.06 -3.65 27.69
CA GLY A 233 -1.35 -4.63 26.63
C GLY A 233 -0.22 -4.73 25.60
N ILE A 234 0.43 -3.64 25.22
CA ILE A 234 1.58 -3.63 24.31
C ILE A 234 2.81 -4.28 24.98
N ASP A 235 3.03 -3.98 26.27
CA ASP A 235 4.09 -4.61 27.08
C ASP A 235 3.90 -6.12 27.18
N ASP A 236 2.67 -6.59 27.45
CA ASP A 236 2.30 -8.00 27.53
C ASP A 236 2.53 -8.74 26.19
N LEU A 237 2.36 -8.05 25.05
CA LEU A 237 2.66 -8.60 23.72
C LEU A 237 4.16 -8.52 23.34
N GLY A 238 4.98 -7.89 24.17
CA GLY A 238 6.41 -7.74 23.91
C GLY A 238 6.72 -6.80 22.72
N ILE A 239 5.82 -5.91 22.36
CA ILE A 239 6.03 -4.94 21.27
C ILE A 239 6.87 -3.78 21.78
N PRO A 240 8.07 -3.55 21.24
CA PRO A 240 8.92 -2.45 21.69
C PRO A 240 8.37 -1.10 21.22
N TYR A 241 8.20 -0.15 22.14
CA TYR A 241 7.73 1.19 21.81
C TYR A 241 8.46 2.28 22.59
N VAL A 242 8.31 3.50 22.09
CA VAL A 242 8.77 4.72 22.77
C VAL A 242 7.59 5.65 22.98
N LEU A 243 7.48 6.19 24.19
CA LEU A 243 6.53 7.26 24.48
C LEU A 243 7.04 8.57 23.85
N ASN A 244 6.26 9.10 22.91
CA ASN A 244 6.57 10.35 22.24
C ASN A 244 5.48 11.39 22.52
N SER A 245 5.67 12.16 23.57
CA SER A 245 4.71 13.19 24.02
C SER A 245 4.46 14.30 22.98
N LYS A 246 5.32 14.42 21.96
CA LYS A 246 5.17 15.37 20.85
C LYS A 246 4.47 14.77 19.64
N LEU A 247 4.17 13.46 19.66
CA LEU A 247 3.47 12.81 18.56
C LEU A 247 2.04 13.32 18.50
N VAL A 248 1.76 14.12 17.48
CA VAL A 248 0.43 14.53 17.04
C VAL A 248 0.22 14.04 15.61
N ARG A 249 -1.02 13.99 15.15
CA ARG A 249 -1.33 13.49 13.80
C ARG A 249 -1.76 14.65 12.90
N GLY A 250 -1.48 14.50 11.61
CA GLY A 250 -1.83 15.49 10.58
C GLY A 250 -3.33 15.60 10.28
N LEU A 251 -4.19 14.82 10.95
CA LEU A 251 -5.65 14.77 10.74
C LEU A 251 -6.34 15.02 12.07
N ASP A 252 -7.36 15.88 12.09
CA ASP A 252 -7.94 16.41 13.33
C ASP A 252 -8.95 15.48 14.00
N TYR A 253 -9.32 14.38 13.38
CA TYR A 253 -10.30 13.43 13.94
C TYR A 253 -9.74 12.53 15.07
N TYR A 254 -8.42 12.46 15.23
CA TYR A 254 -7.82 11.57 16.23
C TYR A 254 -8.11 11.99 17.68
N GLN A 255 -8.34 10.96 18.50
CA GLN A 255 -8.57 11.05 19.95
C GLN A 255 -7.84 9.88 20.61
N HIS A 256 -7.67 9.92 21.95
CA HIS A 256 -7.02 8.85 22.71
C HIS A 256 -5.71 8.37 22.05
N THR A 257 -5.56 7.10 21.84
CA THR A 257 -4.34 6.47 21.33
C THR A 257 -3.99 6.91 19.91
N VAL A 258 -2.76 7.37 19.74
CA VAL A 258 -2.14 7.63 18.43
C VAL A 258 -0.77 6.98 18.39
N TRP A 259 -0.41 6.44 17.23
CA TRP A 259 0.92 5.85 17.05
C TRP A 259 1.42 5.98 15.62
N GLU A 260 2.71 5.75 15.48
CA GLU A 260 3.34 5.57 14.19
C GLU A 260 4.48 4.56 14.29
N ILE A 261 4.70 3.83 13.23
CA ILE A 261 5.89 3.00 13.06
C ILE A 261 6.82 3.73 12.11
N THR A 262 8.01 4.04 12.61
CA THR A 262 9.07 4.67 11.84
C THR A 262 10.12 3.63 11.47
N CYS A 263 10.77 3.82 10.32
CA CYS A 263 11.93 3.04 9.91
C CYS A 263 13.06 4.00 9.54
N VAL A 264 14.16 3.94 10.30
CA VAL A 264 15.36 4.73 9.99
C VAL A 264 16.16 3.99 8.94
N SER A 265 16.18 4.51 7.72
CA SER A 265 16.90 3.95 6.58
C SER A 265 17.32 5.08 5.63
N ASP A 266 18.53 4.96 5.08
CA ASP A 266 19.03 5.88 4.04
C ASP A 266 18.19 5.81 2.75
N LEU A 267 17.44 4.74 2.57
CA LEU A 267 16.55 4.57 1.43
C LEU A 267 15.37 5.55 1.46
N LEU A 268 14.90 5.98 2.64
CA LEU A 268 13.78 6.90 2.79
C LEU A 268 14.20 8.37 2.98
N GLY A 269 15.45 8.61 3.42
CA GLY A 269 15.91 9.93 3.86
C GLY A 269 15.43 10.28 5.29
N ARG A 270 16.17 11.15 5.99
CA ARG A 270 16.01 11.43 7.43
C ARG A 270 14.65 12.02 7.81
N SER A 271 13.98 12.73 6.92
CA SER A 271 12.72 13.43 7.21
C SER A 271 11.45 12.60 6.96
N GLN A 272 11.57 11.32 6.54
CA GLN A 272 10.44 10.52 6.07
C GLN A 272 10.40 9.11 6.67
N ALA A 273 10.74 9.00 7.94
CA ALA A 273 10.85 7.73 8.62
C ALA A 273 9.51 6.98 8.81
N THR A 274 8.37 7.66 8.85
CA THR A 274 7.06 7.04 9.10
C THR A 274 6.63 6.17 7.91
N ILE A 275 6.45 4.87 8.15
CA ILE A 275 6.01 3.87 7.17
C ILE A 275 4.56 3.45 7.35
N LEU A 276 4.07 3.50 8.60
CA LEU A 276 2.71 3.18 9.01
C LEU A 276 2.30 4.12 10.14
N ALA A 277 1.03 4.51 10.18
CA ALA A 277 0.53 5.33 11.24
C ALA A 277 -0.95 5.09 11.51
N GLY A 278 -1.36 5.22 12.76
CA GLY A 278 -2.72 4.95 13.19
C GLY A 278 -3.15 5.75 14.41
N GLY A 279 -4.38 5.50 14.83
CA GLY A 279 -4.96 6.08 16.02
C GLY A 279 -6.46 5.89 16.12
N ARG A 280 -7.02 6.25 17.27
CA ARG A 280 -8.45 6.21 17.57
C ARG A 280 -9.15 7.49 17.09
N TYR A 281 -10.39 7.35 16.59
CA TYR A 281 -11.15 8.44 15.95
C TYR A 281 -12.65 8.36 16.25
N ASP A 282 -13.04 8.26 17.52
CA ASP A 282 -14.43 8.04 17.94
C ASP A 282 -15.42 9.14 17.50
N GLY A 283 -14.93 10.35 17.21
CA GLY A 283 -15.76 11.47 16.71
C GLY A 283 -16.05 11.47 15.21
N LEU A 284 -15.42 10.58 14.43
CA LEU A 284 -15.46 10.62 12.97
C LEU A 284 -16.88 10.37 12.40
N SER A 285 -17.58 9.40 12.97
CA SER A 285 -18.96 9.07 12.57
C SER A 285 -19.89 10.26 12.74
N SER A 286 -19.83 10.93 13.87
CA SER A 286 -20.64 12.13 14.16
C SER A 286 -20.35 13.27 13.18
N ALA A 287 -19.11 13.49 12.81
CA ALA A 287 -18.71 14.49 11.81
C ALA A 287 -19.32 14.20 10.42
N LEU A 288 -19.56 12.92 10.12
CA LEU A 288 -20.22 12.48 8.88
C LEU A 288 -21.75 12.45 8.97
N GLY A 289 -22.33 12.80 10.11
CA GLY A 289 -23.78 12.74 10.34
C GLY A 289 -24.30 11.35 10.72
N GLY A 290 -23.43 10.44 11.09
CA GLY A 290 -23.75 9.13 11.63
C GLY A 290 -23.93 9.11 13.15
N PRO A 291 -24.10 7.92 13.76
CA PRO A 291 -24.26 7.76 15.19
C PRO A 291 -23.05 8.32 15.97
N THR A 292 -23.33 9.07 17.04
CA THR A 292 -22.30 9.66 17.90
C THR A 292 -21.53 8.63 18.73
N SER A 293 -22.11 7.45 18.94
CA SER A 293 -21.53 6.36 19.73
C SER A 293 -20.65 5.39 18.92
N LEU A 294 -20.42 5.66 17.64
CA LEU A 294 -19.62 4.78 16.78
C LEU A 294 -18.13 5.05 16.97
N SER A 295 -17.51 4.26 17.84
CA SER A 295 -16.06 4.28 18.06
C SER A 295 -15.31 3.68 16.87
N GLY A 296 -14.10 4.17 16.61
CA GLY A 296 -13.25 3.64 15.56
C GLY A 296 -11.76 3.77 15.88
N ILE A 297 -10.98 2.82 15.42
CA ILE A 297 -9.53 2.83 15.48
C ILE A 297 -8.96 2.12 14.25
N GLY A 298 -7.88 2.63 13.70
CA GLY A 298 -7.28 2.05 12.51
C GLY A 298 -5.87 2.54 12.26
N TRP A 299 -5.26 1.98 11.23
CA TRP A 299 -3.97 2.42 10.73
C TRP A 299 -3.89 2.32 9.21
N ALA A 300 -2.95 3.07 8.63
CA ALA A 300 -2.62 2.95 7.22
C ALA A 300 -1.10 2.96 7.00
N ALA A 301 -0.64 2.08 6.11
CA ALA A 301 0.73 1.97 5.64
C ALA A 301 0.85 2.42 4.18
N GLY A 302 1.91 3.16 3.85
CA GLY A 302 2.22 3.53 2.48
C GLY A 302 2.96 2.40 1.77
N ILE A 303 2.31 1.71 0.82
CA ILE A 303 2.91 0.57 0.10
C ILE A 303 4.14 1.00 -0.70
N ASP A 304 4.12 2.19 -1.27
CA ASP A 304 5.27 2.73 -2.01
C ASP A 304 6.52 2.86 -1.13
N ARG A 305 6.35 3.31 0.12
CA ARG A 305 7.46 3.39 1.09
C ARG A 305 7.95 2.03 1.53
N LEU A 306 7.02 1.11 1.82
CA LEU A 306 7.35 -0.27 2.14
C LEU A 306 8.13 -0.92 1.00
N SER A 307 7.71 -0.71 -0.25
CA SER A 307 8.39 -1.24 -1.43
C SER A 307 9.84 -0.77 -1.56
N MET A 308 10.20 0.38 -1.00
CA MET A 308 11.58 0.84 -0.98
C MET A 308 12.44 0.13 0.07
N LEU A 309 11.83 -0.36 1.14
CA LEU A 309 12.51 -0.94 2.30
C LEU A 309 12.59 -2.47 2.23
N VAL A 310 11.63 -3.11 1.57
CA VAL A 310 11.61 -4.57 1.43
C VAL A 310 12.69 -5.00 0.44
N PRO A 311 13.65 -5.87 0.82
CA PRO A 311 14.69 -6.34 -0.08
C PRO A 311 14.12 -7.14 -1.27
N ASP A 312 14.72 -6.97 -2.44
CA ASP A 312 14.28 -7.69 -3.65
C ASP A 312 14.46 -9.22 -3.51
N SER A 313 15.40 -9.67 -2.68
CA SER A 313 15.63 -11.09 -2.38
C SER A 313 14.44 -11.79 -1.70
N GLN A 314 13.53 -11.04 -1.09
CA GLN A 314 12.33 -11.59 -0.44
C GLN A 314 11.13 -11.71 -1.38
N ILE A 315 11.23 -11.16 -2.59
CA ILE A 315 10.13 -11.18 -3.54
C ILE A 315 10.19 -12.49 -4.32
N PRO A 316 9.25 -13.40 -4.10
CA PRO A 316 9.18 -14.59 -4.91
C PRO A 316 8.80 -14.16 -6.34
N TYR A 317 9.62 -14.56 -7.27
CA TYR A 317 9.20 -14.42 -8.66
C TYR A 317 8.24 -15.55 -8.99
N PRO A 318 7.13 -15.26 -9.67
CA PRO A 318 6.28 -16.34 -10.17
C PRO A 318 7.07 -17.23 -11.11
N ASP A 319 6.80 -18.53 -11.08
CA ASP A 319 7.35 -19.47 -12.04
C ASP A 319 7.16 -18.91 -13.44
N GLN A 320 8.24 -18.88 -14.22
CA GLN A 320 8.17 -18.32 -15.57
C GLN A 320 7.37 -19.24 -16.47
N PRO A 321 6.33 -18.74 -17.15
CA PRO A 321 5.59 -19.56 -18.09
C PRO A 321 6.48 -20.03 -19.22
N THR A 322 6.26 -21.27 -19.67
CA THR A 322 7.05 -21.91 -20.72
C THR A 322 6.87 -21.14 -22.04
N PRO A 323 7.93 -20.60 -22.64
CA PRO A 323 7.85 -19.98 -23.94
C PRO A 323 7.76 -21.06 -25.06
N VAL A 324 6.83 -20.88 -25.98
CA VAL A 324 6.76 -21.62 -27.22
C VAL A 324 7.43 -20.80 -28.32
N LEU A 325 8.60 -21.21 -28.77
CA LEU A 325 9.41 -20.54 -29.77
C LEU A 325 9.07 -21.13 -31.16
N ILE A 326 9.07 -20.28 -32.16
CA ILE A 326 8.73 -20.66 -33.53
C ILE A 326 10.00 -20.65 -34.40
N VAL A 327 10.29 -21.76 -35.06
CA VAL A 327 11.35 -21.83 -36.08
C VAL A 327 10.77 -21.33 -37.40
N PRO A 328 11.22 -20.19 -37.94
CA PRO A 328 10.71 -19.65 -39.17
C PRO A 328 11.23 -20.45 -40.38
N ASP A 329 10.37 -20.65 -41.35
CA ASP A 329 10.77 -21.17 -42.65
C ASP A 329 11.54 -20.11 -43.47
N ARG A 330 12.29 -20.53 -44.48
CA ARG A 330 12.89 -19.64 -45.48
C ARG A 330 12.10 -19.66 -46.76
N ASN A 331 11.66 -18.50 -47.22
CA ASN A 331 11.08 -18.37 -48.54
C ASN A 331 12.16 -18.32 -49.64
N PRO A 332 11.80 -18.39 -50.93
CA PRO A 332 12.73 -18.32 -52.07
C PRO A 332 13.67 -17.10 -52.02
N ASP A 333 13.23 -16.00 -51.49
CA ASP A 333 14.02 -14.76 -51.33
C ASP A 333 14.91 -14.78 -50.06
N SER A 334 15.13 -15.94 -49.44
CA SER A 334 15.90 -16.15 -48.22
C SER A 334 15.40 -15.38 -47.00
N GLN A 335 14.18 -14.83 -47.06
CA GLN A 335 13.53 -14.19 -45.93
C GLN A 335 12.97 -15.26 -44.97
N ARG A 336 13.00 -14.95 -43.67
CA ARG A 336 12.44 -15.81 -42.63
C ARG A 336 10.98 -15.49 -42.44
N VAL A 337 10.09 -16.41 -42.70
CA VAL A 337 8.64 -16.25 -42.62
C VAL A 337 8.05 -17.32 -41.70
N VAL A 338 6.98 -16.97 -41.02
CA VAL A 338 6.16 -17.91 -40.25
C VAL A 338 4.77 -17.94 -40.87
N SER A 339 4.34 -19.15 -41.28
CA SER A 339 3.02 -19.34 -41.88
C SER A 339 1.91 -19.19 -40.84
N GLU A 340 0.69 -18.86 -41.28
CA GLU A 340 -0.49 -18.76 -40.38
C GLU A 340 -0.76 -20.10 -39.68
N ASN A 341 -0.58 -21.23 -40.41
CA ASN A 341 -0.74 -22.56 -39.84
C ASN A 341 0.26 -22.85 -38.73
N LEU A 342 1.52 -22.40 -38.87
CA LEU A 342 2.55 -22.59 -37.87
C LEU A 342 2.29 -21.71 -36.63
N TYR A 343 1.80 -20.49 -36.82
CA TYR A 343 1.31 -19.68 -35.70
C TYR A 343 0.15 -20.33 -34.94
N SER A 344 -0.85 -20.83 -35.70
CA SER A 344 -1.99 -21.55 -35.12
C SER A 344 -1.55 -22.80 -34.35
N TYR A 345 -0.57 -23.52 -34.88
CA TYR A 345 0.02 -24.67 -34.19
C TYR A 345 0.74 -24.29 -32.90
N ALA A 346 1.56 -23.24 -32.92
CA ALA A 346 2.22 -22.74 -31.73
C ALA A 346 1.23 -22.30 -30.62
N VAL A 347 0.12 -21.67 -31.00
CA VAL A 347 -0.97 -21.31 -30.08
C VAL A 347 -1.64 -22.57 -29.51
N LYS A 348 -1.92 -23.58 -30.35
CA LYS A 348 -2.47 -24.87 -29.89
C LYS A 348 -1.54 -25.54 -28.86
N VAL A 349 -0.24 -25.57 -29.13
CA VAL A 349 0.79 -26.10 -28.20
C VAL A 349 0.77 -25.36 -26.89
N ALA A 350 0.83 -24.01 -26.90
CA ALA A 350 0.79 -23.21 -25.70
C ALA A 350 -0.51 -23.41 -24.89
N SER A 351 -1.65 -23.59 -25.60
CA SER A 351 -2.93 -23.89 -24.96
C SER A 351 -2.93 -25.26 -24.29
N CYS A 352 -2.31 -26.25 -24.92
CA CYS A 352 -2.18 -27.59 -24.36
C CYS A 352 -1.38 -27.56 -23.04
N ILE A 353 -0.22 -26.89 -23.02
CA ILE A 353 0.64 -26.77 -21.83
C ILE A 353 -0.09 -26.02 -20.70
N ARG A 354 -0.82 -24.94 -21.00
CA ARG A 354 -1.57 -24.16 -20.00
C ARG A 354 -2.62 -24.95 -19.23
N LYS A 355 -3.12 -26.07 -19.76
CA LYS A 355 -4.12 -26.90 -19.09
C LYS A 355 -3.55 -27.71 -17.94
N THR A 356 -2.25 -27.94 -17.91
CA THR A 356 -1.57 -28.79 -16.93
C THR A 356 -0.47 -28.08 -16.15
N SER A 357 0.25 -27.17 -16.78
CA SER A 357 1.32 -26.41 -16.13
C SER A 357 0.78 -25.32 -15.22
N LYS A 358 1.18 -25.32 -13.95
CA LYS A 358 0.90 -24.22 -13.01
C LYS A 358 1.54 -22.90 -13.46
N ALA A 359 2.73 -22.96 -14.04
CA ALA A 359 3.44 -21.79 -14.55
C ALA A 359 2.82 -21.27 -15.87
N GLY A 360 2.07 -22.11 -16.58
CA GLY A 360 1.47 -21.78 -17.87
C GLY A 360 2.46 -21.79 -19.05
N ALA A 361 2.01 -21.26 -20.18
CA ALA A 361 2.83 -21.14 -21.39
C ALA A 361 2.39 -19.92 -22.23
N TYR A 362 3.29 -19.38 -23.03
CA TYR A 362 3.00 -18.32 -24.00
C TYR A 362 3.74 -18.52 -25.32
N VAL A 363 3.17 -18.01 -26.41
CA VAL A 363 3.85 -17.98 -27.69
C VAL A 363 4.79 -16.78 -27.74
N HIS A 364 6.05 -17.03 -28.09
CA HIS A 364 7.03 -15.96 -28.28
C HIS A 364 6.97 -15.48 -29.74
N TYR A 365 6.32 -14.35 -29.93
CA TYR A 365 6.06 -13.81 -31.29
C TYR A 365 7.28 -13.14 -31.96
N GLY A 366 8.45 -13.15 -31.31
CA GLY A 366 9.62 -12.41 -31.79
C GLY A 366 9.43 -10.89 -31.63
N THR A 367 10.39 -10.12 -32.12
CA THR A 367 10.23 -8.67 -32.22
C THR A 367 9.43 -8.39 -33.52
N ALA A 368 8.12 -8.25 -33.40
CA ALA A 368 7.26 -7.91 -34.51
C ALA A 368 7.52 -6.47 -34.98
N SER A 369 8.34 -6.29 -36.04
CA SER A 369 8.09 -5.19 -36.92
C SER A 369 6.87 -5.55 -37.78
N SER A 370 5.99 -4.60 -38.03
CA SER A 370 4.72 -4.73 -38.72
C SER A 370 4.77 -5.31 -40.15
N ASN A 371 5.94 -5.65 -40.64
CA ASN A 371 6.20 -6.34 -41.90
C ASN A 371 6.97 -7.63 -41.60
N CYS A 372 6.30 -8.70 -41.25
CA CYS A 372 6.82 -10.06 -40.93
C CYS A 372 7.91 -10.67 -41.85
N LYS A 373 8.68 -9.84 -42.55
CA LYS A 373 9.67 -10.26 -43.54
C LYS A 373 10.98 -10.81 -43.00
N ASN A 374 11.25 -10.71 -41.68
CA ASN A 374 12.47 -11.25 -41.07
C ASN A 374 12.24 -11.69 -39.62
N TYR A 375 11.48 -12.77 -39.43
CA TYR A 375 11.27 -13.35 -38.12
C TYR A 375 12.62 -13.76 -37.49
N PRO A 376 12.84 -13.55 -36.17
CA PRO A 376 14.13 -13.82 -35.51
C PRO A 376 14.48 -15.32 -35.62
N GLN A 377 15.76 -15.62 -35.85
CA GLN A 377 16.26 -17.00 -35.75
C GLN A 377 16.07 -17.55 -34.34
N LEU A 378 15.92 -18.88 -34.23
CA LEU A 378 15.74 -19.57 -32.94
C LEU A 378 16.79 -19.17 -31.90
N GLY A 379 18.07 -19.02 -32.28
CA GLY A 379 19.13 -18.59 -31.37
C GLY A 379 18.90 -17.19 -30.75
N LYS A 380 18.38 -16.23 -31.55
CA LYS A 380 18.03 -14.89 -31.04
C LYS A 380 16.81 -14.93 -30.12
N GLN A 381 15.81 -15.75 -30.43
CA GLN A 381 14.65 -15.95 -29.57
C GLN A 381 15.06 -16.58 -28.23
N LEU A 382 15.87 -17.63 -28.25
CA LEU A 382 16.44 -18.27 -27.08
C LEU A 382 17.25 -17.26 -26.24
N SER A 383 18.15 -16.50 -26.85
CA SER A 383 18.91 -15.47 -26.14
C SER A 383 17.98 -14.43 -25.47
N SER A 384 16.94 -13.99 -26.15
CA SER A 384 15.95 -13.04 -25.61
C SER A 384 15.20 -13.59 -24.40
N VAL A 385 14.85 -14.88 -24.43
CA VAL A 385 14.14 -15.56 -23.33
C VAL A 385 15.07 -15.85 -22.16
N LEU A 386 16.31 -16.32 -22.45
CA LEU A 386 17.28 -16.70 -21.42
C LEU A 386 18.05 -15.52 -20.83
N SER A 387 18.01 -14.33 -21.43
CA SER A 387 18.61 -13.11 -20.88
C SER A 387 17.78 -12.46 -19.78
N LYS A 388 16.55 -12.92 -19.55
CA LYS A 388 15.71 -12.42 -18.45
C LYS A 388 16.29 -12.82 -17.10
N THR A 389 16.06 -12.01 -16.10
CA THR A 389 16.51 -12.22 -14.70
C THR A 389 16.09 -13.59 -14.14
N GLN A 390 14.98 -14.11 -14.63
CA GLN A 390 14.54 -15.48 -14.35
C GLN A 390 14.34 -16.24 -15.68
N GLN A 391 15.03 -17.35 -15.77
CA GLN A 391 14.96 -18.20 -16.95
C GLN A 391 13.82 -19.22 -16.79
N PRO A 392 13.03 -19.46 -17.84
CA PRO A 392 12.06 -20.54 -17.81
C PRO A 392 12.80 -21.89 -17.69
N ARG A 393 12.27 -22.80 -16.90
CA ARG A 393 12.86 -24.14 -16.74
C ARG A 393 12.84 -24.96 -18.03
N LYS A 394 11.80 -24.78 -18.81
CA LYS A 394 11.62 -25.46 -20.10
C LYS A 394 11.28 -24.44 -21.18
N VAL A 395 11.72 -24.75 -22.40
CA VAL A 395 11.39 -24.00 -23.60
C VAL A 395 10.83 -25.01 -24.62
N VAL A 396 9.74 -24.65 -25.27
CA VAL A 396 9.17 -25.49 -26.36
C VAL A 396 9.49 -24.85 -27.69
N VAL A 397 9.89 -25.67 -28.64
CA VAL A 397 10.24 -25.24 -29.99
C VAL A 397 9.33 -25.95 -30.99
N VAL A 398 8.77 -25.19 -31.91
CA VAL A 398 7.93 -25.70 -33.01
C VAL A 398 8.38 -25.11 -34.35
N GLY A 399 8.40 -25.93 -35.35
CA GLY A 399 8.66 -25.57 -36.75
C GLY A 399 7.74 -26.34 -37.68
N SER A 400 7.89 -26.16 -38.98
CA SER A 400 7.07 -26.83 -39.98
C SER A 400 7.22 -28.36 -39.93
N ASN A 401 8.40 -28.88 -39.59
CA ASN A 401 8.61 -30.32 -39.42
C ASN A 401 7.83 -30.87 -38.20
N GLU A 402 7.96 -30.19 -37.04
CA GLU A 402 7.25 -30.58 -35.82
C GLU A 402 5.73 -30.51 -36.05
N MET A 403 5.26 -29.46 -36.69
CA MET A 403 3.85 -29.31 -37.04
C MET A 403 3.35 -30.44 -37.93
N SER A 404 4.10 -30.83 -38.97
CA SER A 404 3.70 -31.91 -39.88
C SER A 404 3.63 -33.29 -39.20
N GLN A 405 4.42 -33.49 -38.13
CA GLN A 405 4.47 -34.72 -37.34
C GLN A 405 3.58 -34.67 -36.10
N ASN A 406 2.79 -33.60 -35.90
CA ASN A 406 2.02 -33.33 -34.70
C ASN A 406 2.87 -33.44 -33.40
N SER A 407 4.10 -32.91 -33.44
CA SER A 407 5.10 -33.02 -32.38
C SER A 407 5.66 -31.65 -31.95
N VAL A 408 6.36 -31.63 -30.85
CA VAL A 408 7.07 -30.45 -30.29
C VAL A 408 8.43 -30.87 -29.77
N VAL A 409 9.41 -29.97 -29.81
CA VAL A 409 10.69 -30.17 -29.13
C VAL A 409 10.66 -29.45 -27.80
N ILE A 410 10.76 -30.19 -26.70
CA ILE A 410 10.91 -29.64 -25.34
C ILE A 410 12.40 -29.59 -25.03
N ARG A 411 12.91 -28.41 -24.65
CA ARG A 411 14.28 -28.21 -24.21
C ARG A 411 14.29 -27.81 -22.74
N ASP A 412 14.99 -28.56 -21.91
CA ASP A 412 15.33 -28.20 -20.56
C ASP A 412 16.46 -27.19 -20.57
N THR A 413 16.29 -26.07 -19.87
CA THR A 413 17.25 -24.96 -19.91
C THR A 413 18.46 -25.18 -19.00
N ALA A 414 18.33 -26.00 -17.96
CA ALA A 414 19.38 -26.32 -17.03
C ALA A 414 20.31 -27.41 -17.58
N THR A 415 19.73 -28.53 -18.05
CA THR A 415 20.47 -29.67 -18.54
C THR A 415 20.83 -29.58 -20.03
N GLN A 416 20.23 -28.62 -20.75
CA GLN A 416 20.32 -28.46 -22.23
C GLN A 416 19.83 -29.66 -23.00
N SER A 417 19.19 -30.64 -22.36
CA SER A 417 18.61 -31.82 -23.03
C SER A 417 17.41 -31.40 -23.87
N GLN A 418 17.17 -32.17 -24.93
CA GLN A 418 16.05 -31.97 -25.85
C GLN A 418 15.28 -33.28 -26.03
N LEU A 419 13.96 -33.16 -26.05
CA LEU A 419 13.07 -34.31 -26.24
C LEU A 419 12.03 -33.95 -27.31
N LEU A 420 11.86 -34.80 -28.30
CA LEU A 420 10.77 -34.72 -29.26
C LEU A 420 9.58 -35.48 -28.69
N VAL A 421 8.44 -34.82 -28.60
CA VAL A 421 7.22 -35.35 -27.96
C VAL A 421 6.02 -35.11 -28.87
N ASN A 422 5.09 -36.06 -28.96
CA ASN A 422 3.81 -35.83 -29.59
C ASN A 422 3.02 -34.76 -28.77
N ILE A 423 2.28 -33.90 -29.45
CA ILE A 423 1.52 -32.84 -28.80
C ILE A 423 0.50 -33.39 -27.78
N ASP A 424 -0.06 -34.57 -28.07
CA ASP A 424 -1.05 -35.20 -27.18
C ASP A 424 -0.43 -35.71 -25.87
N ASP A 425 0.87 -36.02 -25.86
CA ASP A 425 1.65 -36.42 -24.70
C ASP A 425 2.37 -35.26 -24.03
N CYS A 426 2.36 -34.08 -24.65
CA CYS A 426 3.09 -32.88 -24.18
C CYS A 426 2.73 -32.52 -22.75
N GLN A 427 1.47 -32.70 -22.33
CA GLN A 427 0.97 -32.41 -21.02
C GLN A 427 1.72 -33.15 -19.90
N GLN A 428 2.16 -34.40 -20.14
CA GLN A 428 2.84 -35.22 -19.14
C GLN A 428 4.19 -34.62 -18.70
N HIS A 429 4.80 -33.78 -19.55
CA HIS A 429 6.08 -33.14 -19.28
C HIS A 429 5.98 -31.83 -18.54
N PHE A 430 4.76 -31.35 -18.20
CA PHE A 430 4.51 -30.05 -17.50
C PHE A 430 3.64 -30.22 -16.27
N ASN A 431 3.42 -31.42 -15.78
CA ASN A 431 2.68 -31.77 -14.57
C ASN A 431 3.55 -31.57 -13.29
N GLU A 432 4.07 -30.36 -13.05
CA GLU A 432 4.84 -30.04 -11.85
C GLU A 432 4.13 -28.99 -10.98
#